data_8479e0bbabe39b8a8ecfbed9434a67f5
#
_entry.id   8479e0bbabe39b8a8ecfbed9434a67f5
#
_cell.length_a   1.000
_cell.length_b   1.000
_cell.length_c   1.000
_cell.angle_alpha   90.00
_cell.angle_beta   90.00
_cell.angle_gamma   90.00
#
_symmetry.space_group_name_H-M   'P 1'
#
loop_
_entity.id
_entity.type
_entity.pdbx_description
1 polymer ?
#
loop_
_entity_poly.entity_id
_entity_poly.type
_entity_poly.pdbx_seq_one_letter_code
_entity_poly.pdbx_strand_id
1 'polypeptide(L)'
;MADIELVDVSIRDGNQSLWGATGLNTAQILQIAPILDRVGFHALDFTSSTHMGVAVRTTREDPWERIRLMRAAAPGTPLQLITTGFRFISWETADPDFMRLVYRRLVANGISRFAVVDPMHDMSSLLESARLIHEEGGAEVVAGLTYTVSEIHHDEFYADLAAQIAQSLNVERLYIKDPAGLLTPERARTLIPAVRARIGDLPMEVHSHCTIGLGPFTCLAAADLDVRTLHVAIGPLANGTSLPSATRLVENLRAAGHSVDIDDRALALASDYFTRLANAEGLPSGAPQEYDATFLRHQVPGGVMTTLQRQLDELRLKDKLPAVVEEVERVRAELGYPIMVTPFPQIVCAQALFNVMGPERYSNVPDQVIRYVIGRFGRPTAPVAQNILDRILARPRAQELMAEPPTPPLAELRKKFPANMSDDEFLLRAVMPKEQVDAMVAAGPATRTYNPDTRPLIELLRELTKHPRTAEIGVEKTNFRLRLRATSAPG
;
A
#
# COMPACT_ATOMS: atom_id res chain seq x y z
N MET A 1 30.99 -1.58 -10.09
CA MET A 1 30.78 -1.31 -8.65
C MET A 1 29.94 -0.06 -8.55
N ALA A 2 28.80 -0.11 -7.87
CA ALA A 2 27.91 1.02 -7.66
C ALA A 2 27.71 1.25 -6.17
N ASP A 3 27.48 2.52 -5.79
CA ASP A 3 27.04 2.87 -4.46
C ASP A 3 25.51 2.70 -4.41
N ILE A 4 25.03 1.79 -3.58
CA ILE A 4 23.63 1.44 -3.51
C ILE A 4 22.98 2.09 -2.28
N GLU A 5 21.92 2.85 -2.50
CA GLU A 5 21.02 3.41 -1.51
C GLU A 5 19.85 2.46 -1.27
N LEU A 6 19.34 2.43 -0.05
CA LEU A 6 18.18 1.61 0.31
C LEU A 6 17.02 2.47 0.79
N VAL A 7 15.80 2.15 0.36
CA VAL A 7 14.56 2.68 0.90
C VAL A 7 13.89 1.60 1.76
N ASP A 8 13.70 1.87 3.04
CA ASP A 8 12.95 0.95 3.91
C ASP A 8 11.44 1.10 3.68
N VAL A 9 10.77 -0.02 3.46
CA VAL A 9 9.32 -0.07 3.28
C VAL A 9 8.58 -0.86 4.36
N SER A 10 9.26 -1.19 5.46
CA SER A 10 8.75 -2.09 6.51
C SER A 10 7.44 -1.59 7.11
N ILE A 11 7.40 -0.31 7.52
CA ILE A 11 6.23 0.28 8.21
C ILE A 11 5.02 0.38 7.28
N ARG A 12 5.24 0.64 6.00
CA ARG A 12 4.16 0.79 5.03
C ARG A 12 3.88 -0.51 4.27
N ASP A 13 4.75 -0.90 3.32
CA ASP A 13 4.47 -2.02 2.41
C ASP A 13 4.62 -3.39 3.09
N GLY A 14 5.67 -3.57 3.89
CA GLY A 14 5.86 -4.80 4.67
C GLY A 14 4.70 -5.06 5.62
N ASN A 15 4.27 -4.04 6.37
CA ASN A 15 3.09 -4.09 7.23
C ASN A 15 1.81 -4.38 6.43
N GLN A 16 1.65 -3.76 5.26
CA GLN A 16 0.49 -4.00 4.40
C GLN A 16 0.48 -5.45 3.87
N SER A 17 1.61 -5.91 3.41
CA SER A 17 1.75 -7.19 2.69
C SER A 17 1.66 -8.42 3.61
N LEU A 18 2.16 -8.30 4.85
CA LEU A 18 2.26 -9.43 5.80
C LEU A 18 1.32 -9.28 7.00
N TRP A 19 1.03 -8.04 7.44
CA TRP A 19 0.24 -7.75 8.63
C TRP A 19 -1.06 -6.98 8.33
N GLY A 20 -1.49 -6.95 7.07
CA GLY A 20 -2.77 -6.38 6.63
C GLY A 20 -2.91 -4.87 6.87
N ALA A 21 -1.80 -4.14 6.96
CA ALA A 21 -1.72 -2.71 7.30
C ALA A 21 -2.17 -2.36 8.74
N THR A 22 -2.52 -3.36 9.56
CA THR A 22 -3.06 -3.17 10.92
C THR A 22 -2.10 -3.62 12.01
N GLY A 23 -0.97 -4.23 11.65
CA GLY A 23 -0.01 -4.80 12.60
C GLY A 23 0.81 -3.78 13.37
N LEU A 24 0.77 -2.49 12.99
CA LEU A 24 1.52 -1.41 13.64
C LEU A 24 0.62 -0.25 14.03
N ASN A 25 0.58 0.08 15.31
CA ASN A 25 0.03 1.32 15.84
C ASN A 25 1.10 2.40 16.03
N THR A 26 0.68 3.61 16.34
CA THR A 26 1.58 4.76 16.50
C THR A 26 2.64 4.52 17.59
N ALA A 27 2.28 3.96 18.74
CA ALA A 27 3.22 3.71 19.83
C ALA A 27 4.33 2.73 19.44
N GLN A 28 4.00 1.68 18.71
CA GLN A 28 4.97 0.70 18.19
C GLN A 28 5.91 1.32 17.17
N ILE A 29 5.39 2.17 16.27
CA ILE A 29 6.20 2.89 15.28
C ILE A 29 7.16 3.87 15.98
N LEU A 30 6.68 4.65 16.94
CA LEU A 30 7.51 5.64 17.63
C LEU A 30 8.67 5.00 18.42
N GLN A 31 8.49 3.80 18.92
CA GLN A 31 9.54 3.10 19.65
C GLN A 31 10.73 2.72 18.78
N ILE A 32 10.47 2.40 17.49
CA ILE A 32 11.53 2.00 16.55
C ILE A 32 12.08 3.18 15.72
N ALA A 33 11.31 4.25 15.57
CA ALA A 33 11.65 5.38 14.71
C ALA A 33 13.07 5.94 14.92
N PRO A 34 13.58 6.17 16.15
CA PRO A 34 14.95 6.67 16.36
C PRO A 34 16.04 5.67 15.93
N ILE A 35 15.73 4.38 15.89
CA ILE A 35 16.66 3.37 15.41
C ILE A 35 16.68 3.38 13.88
N LEU A 36 15.51 3.41 13.24
CA LEU A 36 15.39 3.50 11.77
C LEU A 36 16.08 4.76 11.24
N ASP A 37 15.98 5.89 11.94
CA ASP A 37 16.63 7.16 11.57
C ASP A 37 18.17 7.07 11.52
N ARG A 38 18.77 6.12 12.25
CA ARG A 38 20.22 5.90 12.28
C ARG A 38 20.73 4.85 11.32
N VAL A 39 19.84 4.03 10.73
CA VAL A 39 20.27 2.94 9.84
C VAL A 39 21.00 3.46 8.61
N GLY A 40 20.68 4.66 8.11
CA GLY A 40 21.25 5.22 6.89
C GLY A 40 20.41 4.94 5.65
N PHE A 41 19.12 4.67 5.81
CA PHE A 41 18.21 4.57 4.66
C PHE A 41 18.08 5.91 3.94
N HIS A 42 18.03 5.86 2.61
CA HIS A 42 17.75 7.03 1.76
C HIS A 42 16.38 7.66 2.09
N ALA A 43 15.39 6.82 2.37
CA ALA A 43 14.07 7.24 2.83
C ALA A 43 13.36 6.12 3.61
N LEU A 44 12.39 6.50 4.44
CA LEU A 44 11.43 5.59 5.06
C LEU A 44 10.09 5.71 4.32
N ASP A 45 9.69 4.66 3.59
CA ASP A 45 8.35 4.58 3.01
C ASP A 45 7.35 4.32 4.14
N PHE A 46 6.81 5.43 4.66
CA PHE A 46 6.14 5.48 5.95
C PHE A 46 4.65 5.25 5.86
N THR A 47 3.99 5.81 4.85
CA THR A 47 2.53 5.80 4.80
C THR A 47 1.98 5.89 3.38
N SER A 48 0.68 5.70 3.26
CA SER A 48 -0.10 5.89 2.04
C SER A 48 -1.51 6.33 2.41
N SER A 49 -2.30 6.76 1.43
CA SER A 49 -3.71 7.05 1.66
C SER A 49 -4.48 5.84 2.23
N THR A 50 -4.13 4.61 1.80
CA THR A 50 -4.69 3.37 2.37
C THR A 50 -4.37 3.23 3.85
N HIS A 51 -3.11 3.46 4.26
CA HIS A 51 -2.69 3.40 5.67
C HIS A 51 -3.36 4.48 6.51
N MET A 52 -3.53 5.68 5.96
CA MET A 52 -4.28 6.74 6.64
C MET A 52 -5.74 6.32 6.88
N GLY A 53 -6.39 5.72 5.88
CA GLY A 53 -7.74 5.17 6.03
C GLY A 53 -7.82 4.02 7.05
N VAL A 54 -6.82 3.13 7.09
CA VAL A 54 -6.74 2.04 8.09
C VAL A 54 -6.51 2.60 9.50
N ALA A 55 -5.67 3.62 9.66
CA ALA A 55 -5.46 4.28 10.95
C ALA A 55 -6.78 4.77 11.54
N VAL A 56 -7.60 5.44 10.75
CA VAL A 56 -8.92 5.92 11.17
C VAL A 56 -9.88 4.77 11.49
N ARG A 57 -10.04 3.79 10.57
CA ARG A 57 -11.05 2.73 10.69
C ARG A 57 -10.74 1.71 11.77
N THR A 58 -9.47 1.31 11.87
CA THR A 58 -9.06 0.11 12.62
C THR A 58 -8.37 0.48 13.93
N THR A 59 -7.32 1.30 13.88
CA THR A 59 -6.59 1.69 15.09
C THR A 59 -7.21 2.89 15.80
N ARG A 60 -8.13 3.61 15.15
CA ARG A 60 -8.78 4.82 15.65
C ARG A 60 -7.77 5.89 16.06
N GLU A 61 -6.72 6.04 15.26
CA GLU A 61 -5.65 7.01 15.45
C GLU A 61 -5.69 8.06 14.36
N ASP A 62 -5.41 9.33 14.71
CA ASP A 62 -5.28 10.41 13.75
C ASP A 62 -4.04 10.20 12.87
N PRO A 63 -4.22 9.96 11.54
CA PRO A 63 -3.09 9.73 10.65
C PRO A 63 -2.20 10.96 10.47
N TRP A 64 -2.72 12.16 10.65
CA TRP A 64 -1.95 13.39 10.59
C TRP A 64 -1.06 13.54 11.83
N GLU A 65 -1.59 13.25 13.02
CA GLU A 65 -0.80 13.19 14.25
C GLU A 65 0.31 12.14 14.13
N ARG A 66 0.00 10.95 13.59
CA ARG A 66 0.99 9.89 13.37
C ARG A 66 2.16 10.37 12.51
N ILE A 67 1.91 11.11 11.42
CA ILE A 67 2.97 11.67 10.56
C ILE A 67 3.82 12.66 11.36
N ARG A 68 3.21 13.60 12.08
CA ARG A 68 3.93 14.60 12.90
C ARG A 68 4.82 13.95 13.96
N LEU A 69 4.29 12.94 14.64
CA LEU A 69 5.03 12.20 15.67
C LEU A 69 6.19 11.41 15.08
N MET A 70 5.98 10.75 13.94
CA MET A 70 7.06 10.04 13.24
C MET A 70 8.15 11.00 12.77
N ARG A 71 7.79 12.15 12.17
CA ARG A 71 8.75 13.18 11.75
C ARG A 71 9.60 13.68 12.92
N ALA A 72 8.97 13.88 14.08
CA ALA A 72 9.69 14.30 15.29
C ALA A 72 10.63 13.20 15.84
N ALA A 73 10.27 11.93 15.70
CA ALA A 73 11.05 10.79 16.20
C ALA A 73 12.17 10.33 15.25
N ALA A 74 12.05 10.62 13.95
CA ALA A 74 13.03 10.33 12.91
C ALA A 74 13.33 11.59 12.07
N PRO A 75 14.07 12.58 12.65
CA PRO A 75 14.31 13.87 12.00
C PRO A 75 15.35 13.84 10.89
N GLY A 76 16.21 12.83 10.81
CA GLY A 76 17.32 12.74 9.85
C GLY A 76 16.88 12.16 8.52
N THR A 77 16.00 11.17 8.51
CA THR A 77 15.63 10.42 7.30
C THR A 77 14.34 10.96 6.67
N PRO A 78 14.29 11.19 5.35
CA PRO A 78 13.07 11.60 4.64
C PRO A 78 11.91 10.62 4.85
N LEU A 79 10.72 11.14 5.17
CA LEU A 79 9.50 10.35 5.22
C LEU A 79 8.83 10.36 3.85
N GLN A 80 8.65 9.16 3.29
CA GLN A 80 7.97 8.95 2.02
C GLN A 80 6.49 8.61 2.23
N LEU A 81 5.65 9.17 1.36
CA LEU A 81 4.27 8.74 1.17
C LEU A 81 4.10 8.23 -0.26
N ILE A 82 3.46 7.07 -0.42
CA ILE A 82 2.98 6.65 -1.74
C ILE A 82 1.56 7.14 -1.99
N THR A 83 1.35 7.77 -3.13
CA THR A 83 0.05 8.26 -3.61
C THR A 83 -0.28 7.71 -5.00
N THR A 84 -1.55 7.64 -5.34
CA THR A 84 -2.05 7.09 -6.61
C THR A 84 -2.75 8.17 -7.41
N GLY A 85 -1.98 9.05 -8.05
CA GLY A 85 -2.54 10.17 -8.82
C GLY A 85 -3.52 10.99 -7.99
N PHE A 86 -4.67 11.34 -8.56
CA PHE A 86 -5.71 12.13 -7.89
C PHE A 86 -6.66 11.29 -7.04
N ARG A 87 -6.11 10.46 -6.12
CA ARG A 87 -6.90 9.61 -5.21
C ARG A 87 -6.42 9.75 -3.78
N PHE A 88 -7.34 10.01 -2.87
CA PHE A 88 -7.05 10.10 -1.43
C PHE A 88 -8.07 9.28 -0.63
N ILE A 89 -7.62 8.16 -0.07
CA ILE A 89 -8.43 7.18 0.71
C ILE A 89 -9.55 6.52 -0.12
N SER A 90 -10.10 7.23 -1.09
CA SER A 90 -11.06 6.74 -2.09
C SER A 90 -10.34 6.28 -3.36
N TRP A 91 -10.96 5.37 -4.09
CA TRP A 91 -10.47 4.91 -5.39
C TRP A 91 -10.99 5.75 -6.55
N GLU A 92 -12.01 6.58 -6.34
CA GLU A 92 -12.51 7.52 -7.33
C GLU A 92 -11.57 8.73 -7.44
N THR A 93 -11.49 9.28 -8.65
CA THR A 93 -10.68 10.47 -8.93
C THR A 93 -11.23 11.67 -8.17
N ALA A 94 -10.39 12.35 -7.40
CA ALA A 94 -10.73 13.56 -6.67
C ALA A 94 -10.53 14.83 -7.52
N ASP A 95 -11.14 15.92 -7.07
CA ASP A 95 -10.93 17.24 -7.63
C ASP A 95 -9.47 17.71 -7.45
N PRO A 96 -8.84 18.38 -8.45
CA PRO A 96 -7.45 18.85 -8.37
C PRO A 96 -7.17 19.76 -7.18
N ASP A 97 -8.09 20.69 -6.84
CA ASP A 97 -7.91 21.58 -5.69
C ASP A 97 -8.01 20.82 -4.37
N PHE A 98 -8.85 19.78 -4.32
CA PHE A 98 -8.89 18.86 -3.17
C PHE A 98 -7.54 18.16 -3.00
N MET A 99 -6.97 17.62 -4.07
CA MET A 99 -5.65 16.96 -4.00
C MET A 99 -4.53 17.95 -3.67
N ARG A 100 -4.58 19.18 -4.17
CA ARG A 100 -3.67 20.26 -3.77
C ARG A 100 -3.71 20.47 -2.24
N LEU A 101 -4.90 20.54 -1.67
CA LEU A 101 -5.04 20.65 -0.21
C LEU A 101 -4.48 19.42 0.52
N VAL A 102 -4.69 18.21 0.01
CA VAL A 102 -4.10 16.97 0.55
C VAL A 102 -2.57 17.08 0.57
N TYR A 103 -1.94 17.44 -0.56
CA TYR A 103 -0.48 17.54 -0.64
C TYR A 103 0.08 18.63 0.29
N ARG A 104 -0.55 19.79 0.34
CA ARG A 104 -0.23 20.85 1.32
C ARG A 104 -0.25 20.34 2.74
N ARG A 105 -1.28 19.58 3.12
CA ARG A 105 -1.38 19.04 4.49
C ARG A 105 -0.35 17.95 4.77
N LEU A 106 -0.04 17.09 3.79
CA LEU A 106 1.00 16.08 3.91
C LEU A 106 2.38 16.72 4.14
N VAL A 107 2.74 17.70 3.34
CA VAL A 107 4.00 18.45 3.49
C VAL A 107 4.05 19.16 4.86
N ALA A 108 2.99 19.88 5.21
CA ALA A 108 2.92 20.60 6.49
C ALA A 108 3.02 19.68 7.72
N ASN A 109 2.60 18.41 7.60
CA ASN A 109 2.70 17.42 8.65
C ASN A 109 4.04 16.65 8.66
N GLY A 110 4.91 16.82 7.64
CA GLY A 110 6.28 16.32 7.66
C GLY A 110 6.64 15.28 6.60
N ILE A 111 5.78 15.02 5.62
CA ILE A 111 6.14 14.24 4.44
C ILE A 111 6.99 15.13 3.52
N SER A 112 8.15 14.63 3.12
CA SER A 112 9.07 15.34 2.23
C SER A 112 9.30 14.63 0.90
N ARG A 113 9.08 13.32 0.82
CA ARG A 113 9.26 12.50 -0.36
C ARG A 113 7.95 11.85 -0.77
N PHE A 114 7.65 11.91 -2.06
CA PHE A 114 6.39 11.41 -2.62
C PHE A 114 6.64 10.40 -3.73
N ALA A 115 6.25 9.15 -3.51
CA ALA A 115 6.20 8.15 -4.57
C ALA A 115 4.82 8.25 -5.25
N VAL A 116 4.79 8.76 -6.46
CA VAL A 116 3.55 8.94 -7.24
C VAL A 116 3.43 7.82 -8.25
N VAL A 117 2.37 7.03 -8.14
CA VAL A 117 2.07 5.93 -9.06
C VAL A 117 0.68 6.09 -9.65
N ASP A 118 0.43 5.52 -10.80
CA ASP A 118 -0.93 5.30 -11.28
C ASP A 118 -1.09 3.86 -11.78
N PRO A 119 -1.99 3.07 -11.19
CA PRO A 119 -2.20 1.67 -11.59
C PRO A 119 -2.93 1.52 -12.92
N MET A 120 -3.40 2.64 -13.52
CA MET A 120 -3.96 2.69 -14.87
C MET A 120 -2.96 3.27 -15.88
N HIS A 121 -1.73 3.64 -15.45
CA HIS A 121 -0.72 4.34 -16.24
C HIS A 121 -1.24 5.66 -16.85
N ASP A 122 -2.09 6.36 -16.11
CA ASP A 122 -2.50 7.72 -16.48
C ASP A 122 -1.39 8.73 -16.16
N MET A 123 -0.51 8.94 -17.13
CA MET A 123 0.64 9.84 -16.98
C MET A 123 0.19 11.30 -16.78
N SER A 124 -0.96 11.72 -17.29
CA SER A 124 -1.45 13.08 -17.09
C SER A 124 -1.77 13.35 -15.62
N SER A 125 -2.48 12.43 -14.97
CA SER A 125 -2.78 12.49 -13.53
C SER A 125 -1.52 12.38 -12.66
N LEU A 126 -0.57 11.51 -13.06
CA LEU A 126 0.68 11.33 -12.34
C LEU A 126 1.54 12.61 -12.38
N LEU A 127 1.77 13.18 -13.58
CA LEU A 127 2.62 14.34 -13.76
C LEU A 127 1.99 15.62 -13.18
N GLU A 128 0.68 15.73 -13.25
CA GLU A 128 -0.03 16.84 -12.59
C GLU A 128 0.05 16.72 -11.06
N SER A 129 -0.02 15.51 -10.51
CA SER A 129 0.22 15.29 -9.08
C SER A 129 1.64 15.69 -8.67
N ALA A 130 2.65 15.35 -9.48
CA ALA A 130 4.04 15.76 -9.25
C ALA A 130 4.18 17.29 -9.20
N ARG A 131 3.57 17.99 -10.16
CA ARG A 131 3.56 19.45 -10.19
C ARG A 131 2.91 20.06 -8.94
N LEU A 132 1.74 19.56 -8.53
CA LEU A 132 1.05 20.04 -7.35
C LEU A 132 1.85 19.79 -6.06
N ILE A 133 2.52 18.64 -5.93
CA ILE A 133 3.37 18.32 -4.79
C ILE A 133 4.51 19.34 -4.66
N HIS A 134 5.18 19.67 -5.75
CA HIS A 134 6.25 20.69 -5.74
C HIS A 134 5.73 22.06 -5.39
N GLU A 135 4.60 22.49 -5.96
CA GLU A 135 3.98 23.79 -5.64
C GLU A 135 3.61 23.91 -4.16
N GLU A 136 3.29 22.80 -3.51
CA GLU A 136 2.97 22.78 -2.08
C GLU A 136 4.20 22.48 -1.18
N GLY A 137 5.42 22.44 -1.74
CA GLY A 137 6.68 22.33 -1.02
C GLY A 137 7.19 20.92 -0.78
N GLY A 138 6.72 19.93 -1.52
CA GLY A 138 7.31 18.58 -1.55
C GLY A 138 8.76 18.64 -2.05
N ALA A 139 9.68 17.96 -1.36
CA ALA A 139 11.12 18.08 -1.65
C ALA A 139 11.60 17.13 -2.74
N GLU A 140 10.99 15.96 -2.86
CA GLU A 140 11.37 14.94 -3.84
C GLU A 140 10.14 14.17 -4.33
N VAL A 141 9.99 14.05 -5.64
CA VAL A 141 8.96 13.25 -6.29
C VAL A 141 9.59 12.10 -7.06
N VAL A 142 9.13 10.89 -6.79
CA VAL A 142 9.52 9.66 -7.46
C VAL A 142 8.35 9.16 -8.29
N ALA A 143 8.45 9.23 -9.60
CA ALA A 143 7.41 8.76 -10.50
C ALA A 143 7.52 7.25 -10.74
N GLY A 144 6.44 6.51 -10.53
CA GLY A 144 6.46 5.05 -10.61
C GLY A 144 5.82 4.48 -11.86
N LEU A 145 6.54 3.59 -12.52
CA LEU A 145 6.01 2.68 -13.51
C LEU A 145 5.54 1.41 -12.81
N THR A 146 4.22 1.24 -12.70
CA THR A 146 3.65 0.04 -12.05
C THR A 146 3.78 -1.14 -12.99
N TYR A 147 4.66 -2.10 -12.61
CA TYR A 147 5.00 -3.24 -13.46
C TYR A 147 3.95 -4.35 -13.40
N THR A 148 3.66 -4.92 -14.53
CA THR A 148 2.85 -6.14 -14.71
C THR A 148 3.28 -6.87 -16.00
N VAL A 149 2.76 -8.07 -16.19
CA VAL A 149 3.00 -8.90 -17.38
C VAL A 149 1.71 -9.08 -18.16
N SER A 150 1.73 -8.76 -19.44
CA SER A 150 0.68 -9.07 -20.42
C SER A 150 1.19 -8.83 -21.84
N GLU A 151 0.37 -9.11 -22.83
CA GLU A 151 0.70 -8.89 -24.25
C GLU A 151 1.01 -7.43 -24.59
N ILE A 152 0.44 -6.47 -23.85
CA ILE A 152 0.65 -5.03 -24.08
C ILE A 152 1.78 -4.44 -23.23
N HIS A 153 2.14 -5.08 -22.10
CA HIS A 153 3.13 -4.56 -21.17
C HIS A 153 4.56 -5.08 -21.52
N HIS A 154 5.03 -4.72 -22.72
CA HIS A 154 6.40 -5.01 -23.21
C HIS A 154 7.38 -3.88 -22.88
N ASP A 155 8.67 -4.04 -23.20
CA ASP A 155 9.71 -3.08 -22.83
C ASP A 155 9.47 -1.69 -23.44
N GLU A 156 9.07 -1.62 -24.70
CA GLU A 156 8.80 -0.35 -25.38
C GLU A 156 7.63 0.41 -24.75
N PHE A 157 6.58 -0.31 -24.33
CA PHE A 157 5.46 0.30 -23.59
C PHE A 157 5.95 1.05 -22.34
N TYR A 158 6.79 0.42 -21.51
CA TYR A 158 7.34 1.06 -20.32
C TYR A 158 8.35 2.16 -20.67
N ALA A 159 9.14 1.97 -21.71
CA ALA A 159 10.10 2.97 -22.19
C ALA A 159 9.39 4.25 -22.69
N ASP A 160 8.24 4.14 -23.35
CA ASP A 160 7.44 5.28 -23.80
C ASP A 160 6.80 6.04 -22.62
N LEU A 161 6.33 5.33 -21.58
CA LEU A 161 5.87 5.97 -20.34
C LEU A 161 7.02 6.66 -19.62
N ALA A 162 8.17 6.03 -19.54
CA ALA A 162 9.38 6.60 -18.94
C ALA A 162 9.84 7.88 -19.66
N ALA A 163 9.74 7.91 -20.99
CA ALA A 163 10.04 9.10 -21.78
C ALA A 163 9.12 10.29 -21.43
N GLN A 164 7.85 10.05 -21.16
CA GLN A 164 6.92 11.08 -20.72
C GLN A 164 7.30 11.62 -19.32
N ILE A 165 7.67 10.72 -18.41
CA ILE A 165 8.14 11.09 -17.07
C ILE A 165 9.41 11.94 -17.13
N ALA A 166 10.39 11.54 -17.94
CA ALA A 166 11.68 12.23 -18.07
C ALA A 166 11.58 13.64 -18.66
N GLN A 167 10.48 13.97 -19.33
CA GLN A 167 10.21 15.32 -19.81
C GLN A 167 9.70 16.28 -18.73
N SER A 168 9.33 15.75 -17.57
CA SER A 168 8.81 16.56 -16.46
C SER A 168 9.95 17.14 -15.63
N LEU A 169 9.87 18.45 -15.34
CA LEU A 169 10.79 19.14 -14.42
C LEU A 169 10.41 18.93 -12.93
N ASN A 170 9.32 18.22 -12.66
CA ASN A 170 8.80 18.00 -11.31
C ASN A 170 8.96 16.54 -10.86
N VAL A 171 9.92 15.83 -11.44
CA VAL A 171 10.22 14.44 -11.07
C VAL A 171 11.74 14.30 -10.92
N GLU A 172 12.19 13.94 -9.74
CA GLU A 172 13.61 13.75 -9.41
C GLU A 172 14.09 12.33 -9.68
N ARG A 173 13.18 11.35 -9.61
CA ARG A 173 13.52 9.93 -9.79
C ARG A 173 12.39 9.17 -10.48
N LEU A 174 12.75 8.09 -11.15
CA LEU A 174 11.81 7.13 -11.69
C LEU A 174 11.98 5.79 -10.96
N TYR A 175 10.89 5.11 -10.57
CA TYR A 175 11.03 3.76 -10.07
C TYR A 175 10.14 2.75 -10.79
N ILE A 176 10.70 1.56 -11.00
CA ILE A 176 9.95 0.40 -11.46
C ILE A 176 9.33 -0.24 -10.23
N LYS A 177 8.00 -0.13 -10.11
CA LYS A 177 7.24 -0.71 -9.01
C LYS A 177 6.61 -2.02 -9.43
N ASP A 178 7.14 -3.11 -8.93
CA ASP A 178 6.63 -4.47 -9.11
C ASP A 178 5.90 -4.96 -7.84
N PRO A 179 4.62 -4.59 -7.66
CA PRO A 179 3.87 -4.89 -6.44
C PRO A 179 3.42 -6.35 -6.34
N ALA A 180 3.52 -7.10 -7.42
CA ALA A 180 3.15 -8.51 -7.47
C ALA A 180 4.35 -9.46 -7.50
N GLY A 181 5.58 -8.93 -7.62
CA GLY A 181 6.81 -9.73 -7.68
C GLY A 181 6.98 -10.48 -8.99
N LEU A 182 6.53 -9.88 -10.11
CA LEU A 182 6.55 -10.50 -11.45
C LEU A 182 7.82 -10.21 -12.24
N LEU A 183 8.63 -9.24 -11.81
CA LEU A 183 9.83 -8.83 -12.50
C LEU A 183 10.95 -9.87 -12.26
N THR A 184 11.19 -10.71 -13.25
CA THR A 184 12.28 -11.67 -13.18
C THR A 184 13.62 -11.00 -13.48
N PRO A 185 14.76 -11.58 -13.03
CA PRO A 185 16.09 -11.06 -13.39
C PRO A 185 16.34 -10.97 -14.92
N GLU A 186 15.84 -11.95 -15.70
CA GLU A 186 15.91 -11.95 -17.16
C GLU A 186 15.15 -10.76 -17.74
N ARG A 187 13.94 -10.52 -17.22
CA ARG A 187 13.12 -9.40 -17.67
C ARG A 187 13.71 -8.05 -17.26
N ALA A 188 14.34 -7.96 -16.09
CA ALA A 188 15.04 -6.77 -15.66
C ALA A 188 16.19 -6.39 -16.62
N ARG A 189 16.91 -7.39 -17.15
CA ARG A 189 18.02 -7.19 -18.10
C ARG A 189 17.58 -6.63 -19.46
N THR A 190 16.32 -6.72 -19.83
CA THR A 190 15.78 -6.10 -21.05
C THR A 190 15.04 -4.79 -20.76
N LEU A 191 14.20 -4.77 -19.74
CA LEU A 191 13.37 -3.63 -19.36
C LEU A 191 14.20 -2.42 -18.87
N ILE A 192 15.14 -2.65 -17.94
CA ILE A 192 15.95 -1.57 -17.34
C ILE A 192 16.74 -0.81 -18.40
N PRO A 193 17.50 -1.47 -19.32
CA PRO A 193 18.17 -0.78 -20.41
C PRO A 193 17.21 -0.02 -21.35
N ALA A 194 16.05 -0.59 -21.68
CA ALA A 194 15.05 0.07 -22.54
C ALA A 194 14.51 1.36 -21.89
N VAL A 195 14.19 1.30 -20.59
CA VAL A 195 13.77 2.48 -19.81
C VAL A 195 14.93 3.48 -19.71
N ARG A 196 16.13 3.05 -19.36
CA ARG A 196 17.33 3.89 -19.23
C ARG A 196 17.62 4.68 -20.50
N ALA A 197 17.47 4.06 -21.67
CA ALA A 197 17.67 4.72 -22.96
C ALA A 197 16.71 5.92 -23.20
N ARG A 198 15.59 5.98 -22.50
CA ARG A 198 14.60 7.07 -22.62
C ARG A 198 14.72 8.13 -21.54
N ILE A 199 15.27 7.80 -20.38
CA ILE A 199 15.31 8.73 -19.24
C ILE A 199 16.68 9.41 -19.04
N GLY A 200 17.72 8.95 -19.75
CA GLY A 200 19.08 9.50 -19.60
C GLY A 200 19.59 9.36 -18.17
N ASP A 201 20.05 10.46 -17.59
CA ASP A 201 20.67 10.48 -16.26
C ASP A 201 19.67 10.53 -15.10
N LEU A 202 18.35 10.53 -15.37
CA LEU A 202 17.36 10.51 -14.29
C LEU A 202 17.56 9.29 -13.38
N PRO A 203 17.76 9.46 -12.07
CA PRO A 203 17.96 8.35 -11.15
C PRO A 203 16.82 7.33 -11.21
N MET A 204 17.17 6.04 -11.15
CA MET A 204 16.21 4.94 -11.20
C MET A 204 16.23 4.13 -9.91
N GLU A 205 15.04 3.70 -9.48
CA GLU A 205 14.82 2.83 -8.33
C GLU A 205 14.10 1.54 -8.74
N VAL A 206 14.30 0.48 -7.96
CA VAL A 206 13.56 -0.79 -8.12
C VAL A 206 12.92 -1.21 -6.81
N HIS A 207 11.62 -1.51 -6.92
CA HIS A 207 10.77 -2.04 -5.87
C HIS A 207 10.13 -3.33 -6.39
N SER A 208 10.61 -4.47 -5.96
CA SER A 208 10.11 -5.76 -6.42
C SER A 208 9.79 -6.68 -5.24
N HIS A 209 8.54 -7.16 -5.19
CA HIS A 209 8.08 -8.09 -4.15
C HIS A 209 8.68 -9.48 -4.32
N CYS A 210 8.67 -10.27 -3.25
CA CYS A 210 9.22 -11.63 -3.21
C CYS A 210 8.17 -12.73 -3.45
N THR A 211 7.00 -12.38 -3.99
CA THR A 211 5.85 -13.30 -4.10
C THR A 211 6.17 -14.61 -4.82
N ILE A 212 7.02 -14.56 -5.84
CA ILE A 212 7.50 -15.76 -6.57
C ILE A 212 8.97 -16.09 -6.28
N GLY A 213 9.53 -15.60 -5.18
CA GLY A 213 10.89 -15.91 -4.73
C GLY A 213 12.02 -15.17 -5.46
N LEU A 214 11.76 -14.35 -6.46
CA LEU A 214 12.78 -13.74 -7.32
C LEU A 214 13.21 -12.33 -6.91
N GLY A 215 12.50 -11.65 -6.00
CA GLY A 215 12.78 -10.26 -5.61
C GLY A 215 14.26 -9.96 -5.29
N PRO A 216 14.95 -10.76 -4.45
CA PRO A 216 16.37 -10.55 -4.18
C PRO A 216 17.26 -10.64 -5.41
N PHE A 217 17.01 -11.59 -6.31
CA PHE A 217 17.77 -11.77 -7.55
C PHE A 217 17.49 -10.65 -8.56
N THR A 218 16.25 -10.17 -8.61
CA THR A 218 15.87 -9.01 -9.43
C THR A 218 16.58 -7.75 -8.94
N CYS A 219 16.68 -7.53 -7.62
CA CYS A 219 17.42 -6.41 -7.05
C CYS A 219 18.92 -6.48 -7.38
N LEU A 220 19.55 -7.66 -7.30
CA LEU A 220 20.95 -7.83 -7.71
C LEU A 220 21.14 -7.54 -9.20
N ALA A 221 20.28 -8.08 -10.06
CA ALA A 221 20.34 -7.80 -11.50
C ALA A 221 20.13 -6.30 -11.80
N ALA A 222 19.27 -5.61 -11.05
CA ALA A 222 19.07 -4.17 -11.18
C ALA A 222 20.32 -3.38 -10.76
N ALA A 223 21.00 -3.76 -9.67
CA ALA A 223 22.25 -3.15 -9.23
C ALA A 223 23.37 -3.29 -10.27
N ASP A 224 23.47 -4.47 -10.89
CA ASP A 224 24.42 -4.72 -12.01
C ASP A 224 24.13 -3.85 -13.25
N LEU A 225 22.89 -3.34 -13.39
CA LEU A 225 22.43 -2.45 -14.45
C LEU A 225 22.41 -0.96 -14.05
N ASP A 226 23.20 -0.59 -13.04
CA ASP A 226 23.34 0.78 -12.51
C ASP A 226 22.04 1.38 -11.96
N VAL A 227 21.14 0.55 -11.43
CA VAL A 227 20.06 1.02 -10.57
C VAL A 227 20.61 1.17 -9.17
N ARG A 228 20.64 2.40 -8.67
CA ARG A 228 21.34 2.74 -7.42
C ARG A 228 20.46 2.76 -6.19
N THR A 229 19.14 2.71 -6.34
CA THR A 229 18.22 2.72 -5.20
C THR A 229 17.31 1.50 -5.24
N LEU A 230 17.35 0.71 -4.17
CA LEU A 230 16.58 -0.53 -4.03
C LEU A 230 15.69 -0.47 -2.80
N HIS A 231 14.48 -0.99 -2.93
CA HIS A 231 13.51 -1.04 -1.83
C HIS A 231 13.63 -2.36 -1.07
N VAL A 232 13.62 -2.28 0.26
CA VAL A 232 13.84 -3.41 1.18
C VAL A 232 12.89 -3.36 2.37
N ALA A 233 12.72 -4.49 3.04
CA ALA A 233 12.00 -4.56 4.30
C ALA A 233 12.85 -5.24 5.38
N ILE A 234 12.56 -4.99 6.65
CA ILE A 234 13.35 -5.44 7.80
C ILE A 234 12.70 -6.63 8.49
N GLY A 235 13.52 -7.61 8.86
CA GLY A 235 13.17 -8.74 9.74
C GLY A 235 11.91 -9.46 9.34
N PRO A 236 10.89 -9.63 10.24
CA PRO A 236 9.70 -10.41 9.93
C PRO A 236 8.79 -9.78 8.88
N LEU A 237 8.98 -8.49 8.57
CA LEU A 237 8.23 -7.75 7.55
C LEU A 237 8.79 -7.93 6.13
N ALA A 238 9.85 -8.73 5.96
CA ALA A 238 10.51 -9.02 4.68
C ALA A 238 10.13 -10.38 4.13
N ASN A 239 10.36 -10.59 2.83
CA ASN A 239 10.09 -11.82 2.09
C ASN A 239 8.59 -12.17 1.96
N GLY A 240 8.26 -13.37 1.54
CA GLY A 240 6.88 -13.77 1.27
C GLY A 240 6.23 -12.86 0.22
N THR A 241 5.11 -12.27 0.58
CA THR A 241 4.42 -11.27 -0.26
C THR A 241 4.96 -9.85 -0.10
N SER A 242 6.02 -9.65 0.69
CA SER A 242 6.72 -8.38 0.90
C SER A 242 7.99 -8.28 0.07
N LEU A 243 8.90 -7.39 0.42
CA LEU A 243 10.13 -7.09 -0.29
C LEU A 243 11.33 -7.87 0.25
N PRO A 244 12.49 -7.84 -0.45
CA PRO A 244 13.70 -8.48 0.03
C PRO A 244 14.12 -8.02 1.42
N SER A 245 14.67 -8.95 2.18
CA SER A 245 15.25 -8.64 3.50
C SER A 245 16.41 -7.68 3.37
N ALA A 246 16.34 -6.53 4.05
CA ALA A 246 17.40 -5.53 4.08
C ALA A 246 18.76 -6.14 4.46
N THR A 247 18.81 -6.92 5.55
CA THR A 247 20.05 -7.56 6.02
C THR A 247 20.64 -8.46 4.95
N ARG A 248 19.82 -9.34 4.33
CA ARG A 248 20.33 -10.27 3.32
C ARG A 248 20.70 -9.61 2.02
N LEU A 249 19.94 -8.60 1.60
CA LEU A 249 20.25 -7.87 0.38
C LEU A 249 21.54 -7.07 0.53
N VAL A 250 21.80 -6.43 1.66
CA VAL A 250 23.06 -5.73 1.96
C VAL A 250 24.25 -6.69 1.89
N GLU A 251 24.16 -7.85 2.55
CA GLU A 251 25.20 -8.87 2.50
C GLU A 251 25.49 -9.33 1.05
N ASN A 252 24.44 -9.59 0.27
CA ASN A 252 24.55 -10.05 -1.11
C ASN A 252 25.13 -8.97 -2.03
N LEU A 253 24.70 -7.71 -1.90
CA LEU A 253 25.24 -6.59 -2.68
C LEU A 253 26.74 -6.38 -2.41
N ARG A 254 27.14 -6.41 -1.14
CA ARG A 254 28.56 -6.32 -0.75
C ARG A 254 29.37 -7.51 -1.29
N ALA A 255 28.83 -8.74 -1.23
CA ALA A 255 29.45 -9.92 -1.82
C ALA A 255 29.57 -9.85 -3.35
N ALA A 256 28.63 -9.17 -4.02
CA ALA A 256 28.67 -8.89 -5.45
C ALA A 256 29.62 -7.71 -5.82
N GLY A 257 30.22 -7.04 -4.83
CA GLY A 257 31.19 -5.96 -5.02
C GLY A 257 30.59 -4.56 -5.08
N HIS A 258 29.29 -4.39 -4.75
CA HIS A 258 28.69 -3.06 -4.58
C HIS A 258 28.99 -2.50 -3.19
N SER A 259 29.01 -1.17 -3.04
CA SER A 259 29.04 -0.52 -1.73
C SER A 259 27.62 -0.22 -1.25
N VAL A 260 27.40 -0.41 0.05
CA VAL A 260 26.12 -0.06 0.72
C VAL A 260 26.49 0.54 2.07
N ASP A 261 26.20 1.85 2.24
CA ASP A 261 26.50 2.60 3.47
C ASP A 261 25.31 2.51 4.42
N ILE A 262 25.34 1.50 5.30
CA ILE A 262 24.28 1.20 6.27
C ILE A 262 24.94 0.91 7.63
N ASP A 263 24.37 1.45 8.72
CA ASP A 263 24.70 1.04 10.08
C ASP A 263 24.13 -0.37 10.35
N ASP A 264 24.97 -1.39 10.17
CA ASP A 264 24.59 -2.80 10.37
C ASP A 264 24.09 -3.07 11.80
N ARG A 265 24.60 -2.33 12.79
CA ARG A 265 24.18 -2.47 14.19
C ARG A 265 22.77 -1.91 14.40
N ALA A 266 22.48 -0.75 13.85
CA ALA A 266 21.14 -0.17 13.89
C ALA A 266 20.14 -1.04 13.13
N LEU A 267 20.52 -1.58 11.97
CA LEU A 267 19.70 -2.51 11.20
C LEU A 267 19.40 -3.80 11.98
N ALA A 268 20.39 -4.37 12.66
CA ALA A 268 20.19 -5.54 13.52
C ALA A 268 19.22 -5.24 14.68
N LEU A 269 19.38 -4.09 15.36
CA LEU A 269 18.45 -3.66 16.42
C LEU A 269 17.02 -3.48 15.91
N ALA A 270 16.84 -2.95 14.69
CA ALA A 270 15.53 -2.82 14.07
C ALA A 270 14.91 -4.20 13.77
N SER A 271 15.69 -5.13 13.24
CA SER A 271 15.26 -6.51 12.99
C SER A 271 14.84 -7.22 14.28
N ASP A 272 15.62 -7.08 15.35
CA ASP A 272 15.32 -7.63 16.67
C ASP A 272 14.04 -7.05 17.26
N TYR A 273 13.84 -5.73 17.10
CA TYR A 273 12.62 -5.07 17.55
C TYR A 273 11.38 -5.64 16.86
N PHE A 274 11.36 -5.65 15.53
CA PHE A 274 10.21 -6.17 14.78
C PHE A 274 9.97 -7.67 15.05
N THR A 275 11.03 -8.45 15.25
CA THR A 275 10.91 -9.87 15.59
C THR A 275 10.27 -10.06 16.97
N ARG A 276 10.70 -9.30 17.99
CA ARG A 276 10.06 -9.34 19.32
C ARG A 276 8.61 -8.86 19.25
N LEU A 277 8.34 -7.81 18.48
CA LEU A 277 6.99 -7.31 18.29
C LEU A 277 6.08 -8.35 17.62
N ALA A 278 6.54 -8.98 16.52
CA ALA A 278 5.79 -10.01 15.85
C ALA A 278 5.45 -11.19 16.77
N ASN A 279 6.42 -11.64 17.56
CA ASN A 279 6.21 -12.71 18.55
C ASN A 279 5.21 -12.29 19.64
N ALA A 280 5.32 -11.07 20.17
CA ALA A 280 4.44 -10.58 21.21
C ALA A 280 2.99 -10.37 20.72
N GLU A 281 2.82 -9.97 19.47
CA GLU A 281 1.51 -9.69 18.87
C GLU A 281 0.92 -10.89 18.10
N GLY A 282 1.67 -12.02 18.00
CA GLY A 282 1.25 -13.20 17.25
C GLY A 282 1.16 -12.94 15.74
N LEU A 283 2.00 -12.02 15.21
CA LEU A 283 2.01 -11.64 13.80
C LEU A 283 2.92 -12.58 13.00
N PRO A 284 2.58 -12.90 11.75
CA PRO A 284 3.38 -13.80 10.93
C PRO A 284 4.71 -13.17 10.52
N SER A 285 5.73 -13.99 10.34
CA SER A 285 6.99 -13.60 9.70
C SER A 285 6.98 -14.00 8.24
N GLY A 286 7.42 -13.07 7.37
CA GLY A 286 7.62 -13.40 5.97
C GLY A 286 8.76 -14.42 5.78
N ALA A 287 8.54 -15.39 4.91
CA ALA A 287 9.49 -16.43 4.58
C ALA A 287 9.86 -16.40 3.10
N PRO A 288 11.09 -16.76 2.72
CA PRO A 288 11.44 -16.97 1.31
C PRO A 288 10.43 -17.89 0.62
N GLN A 289 10.10 -17.57 -0.63
CA GLN A 289 9.18 -18.35 -1.45
C GLN A 289 9.94 -19.12 -2.51
N GLU A 290 9.41 -20.26 -2.90
CA GLU A 290 9.87 -20.97 -4.09
C GLU A 290 9.35 -20.28 -5.36
N TYR A 291 10.09 -20.43 -6.46
CA TYR A 291 9.67 -19.89 -7.75
C TYR A 291 8.43 -20.61 -8.28
N ASP A 292 7.38 -19.85 -8.55
CA ASP A 292 6.12 -20.35 -9.14
C ASP A 292 5.80 -19.59 -10.44
N ALA A 293 6.12 -20.21 -11.58
CA ALA A 293 5.82 -19.65 -12.89
C ALA A 293 4.31 -19.56 -13.18
N THR A 294 3.46 -20.32 -12.48
CA THR A 294 2.00 -20.29 -12.71
C THR A 294 1.40 -18.97 -12.23
N PHE A 295 2.02 -18.34 -11.23
CA PHE A 295 1.63 -17.03 -10.74
C PHE A 295 1.69 -15.94 -11.82
N LEU A 296 2.63 -16.04 -12.76
CA LEU A 296 2.78 -15.08 -13.87
C LEU A 296 1.52 -15.00 -14.77
N ARG A 297 0.68 -16.01 -14.79
CA ARG A 297 -0.56 -16.05 -15.59
C ARG A 297 -1.71 -15.32 -14.91
N HIS A 298 -2.08 -15.75 -13.70
CA HIS A 298 -3.25 -15.18 -13.02
C HIS A 298 -2.95 -13.91 -12.23
N GLN A 299 -1.73 -13.75 -11.70
CA GLN A 299 -1.22 -12.57 -10.99
C GLN A 299 -2.10 -12.11 -9.80
N VAL A 300 -2.88 -13.02 -9.23
CA VAL A 300 -3.75 -12.70 -8.08
C VAL A 300 -2.91 -12.60 -6.82
N PRO A 301 -2.86 -11.42 -6.15
CA PRO A 301 -2.08 -11.27 -4.92
C PRO A 301 -2.53 -12.22 -3.82
N GLY A 302 -1.57 -12.67 -2.98
CA GLY A 302 -1.82 -13.69 -1.96
C GLY A 302 -3.00 -13.38 -1.03
N GLY A 303 -3.14 -12.12 -0.56
CA GLY A 303 -4.27 -11.73 0.29
C GLY A 303 -5.63 -11.80 -0.42
N VAL A 304 -5.67 -11.52 -1.73
CA VAL A 304 -6.90 -11.66 -2.54
C VAL A 304 -7.19 -13.13 -2.79
N MET A 305 -6.17 -13.94 -3.06
CA MET A 305 -6.30 -15.39 -3.22
C MET A 305 -6.86 -16.04 -1.94
N THR A 306 -6.34 -15.70 -0.78
CA THR A 306 -6.84 -16.19 0.51
C THR A 306 -8.31 -15.80 0.72
N THR A 307 -8.68 -14.56 0.37
CA THR A 307 -10.08 -14.12 0.46
C THR A 307 -10.99 -14.89 -0.48
N LEU A 308 -10.55 -15.11 -1.72
CA LEU A 308 -11.29 -15.90 -2.73
C LEU A 308 -11.47 -17.36 -2.26
N GLN A 309 -10.42 -17.98 -1.74
CA GLN A 309 -10.49 -19.34 -1.19
C GLN A 309 -11.49 -19.42 -0.05
N ARG A 310 -11.45 -18.48 0.91
CA ARG A 310 -12.40 -18.42 2.01
C ARG A 310 -13.84 -18.26 1.53
N GLN A 311 -14.11 -17.37 0.59
CA GLN A 311 -15.43 -17.17 0.01
C GLN A 311 -15.96 -18.44 -0.66
N LEU A 312 -15.12 -19.15 -1.42
CA LEU A 312 -15.48 -20.42 -2.03
C LEU A 312 -15.73 -21.51 -0.99
N ASP A 313 -14.96 -21.55 0.10
CA ASP A 313 -15.17 -22.49 1.21
C ASP A 313 -16.52 -22.22 1.92
N GLU A 314 -16.83 -20.97 2.23
CA GLU A 314 -18.10 -20.54 2.82
C GLU A 314 -19.32 -20.94 1.95
N LEU A 315 -19.15 -20.85 0.62
CA LEU A 315 -20.15 -21.26 -0.37
C LEU A 315 -20.16 -22.79 -0.64
N ARG A 316 -19.23 -23.56 -0.07
CA ARG A 316 -19.01 -25.00 -0.34
C ARG A 316 -18.65 -25.30 -1.81
N LEU A 317 -17.88 -24.42 -2.42
CA LEU A 317 -17.49 -24.46 -3.83
C LEU A 317 -15.97 -24.45 -4.03
N LYS A 318 -15.23 -25.01 -3.09
CA LYS A 318 -13.76 -25.09 -3.11
C LYS A 318 -13.19 -25.72 -4.38
N ASP A 319 -13.92 -26.69 -4.94
CA ASP A 319 -13.60 -27.36 -6.20
C ASP A 319 -13.61 -26.43 -7.41
N LYS A 320 -14.27 -25.28 -7.33
CA LYS A 320 -14.32 -24.27 -8.39
C LYS A 320 -13.10 -23.36 -8.47
N LEU A 321 -12.23 -23.36 -7.47
CA LEU A 321 -11.06 -22.47 -7.42
C LEU A 321 -10.22 -22.51 -8.71
N PRO A 322 -9.84 -23.69 -9.26
CA PRO A 322 -9.05 -23.71 -10.49
C PRO A 322 -9.76 -23.03 -11.68
N ALA A 323 -11.07 -23.27 -11.84
CA ALA A 323 -11.86 -22.64 -12.90
C ALA A 323 -11.97 -21.12 -12.72
N VAL A 324 -12.09 -20.62 -11.48
CA VAL A 324 -12.13 -19.19 -11.20
C VAL A 324 -10.78 -18.55 -11.51
N VAL A 325 -9.67 -19.20 -11.15
CA VAL A 325 -8.30 -18.71 -11.42
C VAL A 325 -8.03 -18.65 -12.94
N GLU A 326 -8.47 -19.65 -13.71
CA GLU A 326 -8.40 -19.61 -15.17
C GLU A 326 -9.27 -18.49 -15.76
N GLU A 327 -10.46 -18.29 -15.22
CA GLU A 327 -11.36 -17.23 -15.66
C GLU A 327 -10.83 -15.83 -15.32
N VAL A 328 -10.03 -15.67 -14.25
CA VAL A 328 -9.34 -14.41 -13.92
C VAL A 328 -8.46 -13.94 -15.08
N GLU A 329 -7.72 -14.83 -15.71
CA GLU A 329 -6.85 -14.52 -16.86
C GLU A 329 -7.67 -13.93 -18.02
N ARG A 330 -8.82 -14.57 -18.35
CA ARG A 330 -9.72 -14.10 -19.40
C ARG A 330 -10.37 -12.77 -19.09
N VAL A 331 -10.94 -12.63 -17.89
CA VAL A 331 -11.57 -11.38 -17.46
C VAL A 331 -10.57 -10.23 -17.46
N ARG A 332 -9.33 -10.48 -17.01
CA ARG A 332 -8.27 -9.48 -17.02
C ARG A 332 -7.96 -9.02 -18.46
N ALA A 333 -7.83 -9.93 -19.41
CA ALA A 333 -7.61 -9.59 -20.81
C ALA A 333 -8.79 -8.78 -21.40
N GLU A 334 -10.01 -9.21 -21.16
CA GLU A 334 -11.23 -8.53 -21.63
C GLU A 334 -11.43 -7.13 -21.05
N LEU A 335 -10.96 -6.90 -19.83
CA LEU A 335 -11.01 -5.58 -19.17
C LEU A 335 -9.81 -4.67 -19.53
N GLY A 336 -8.98 -5.04 -20.52
CA GLY A 336 -7.85 -4.22 -20.98
C GLY A 336 -6.61 -4.34 -20.10
N TYR A 337 -6.36 -5.53 -19.56
CA TYR A 337 -5.19 -5.89 -18.76
C TYR A 337 -4.93 -4.99 -17.54
N PRO A 338 -5.92 -4.76 -16.65
CA PRO A 338 -5.67 -4.02 -15.42
C PRO A 338 -4.52 -4.63 -14.63
N ILE A 339 -3.71 -3.77 -14.03
CA ILE A 339 -2.62 -4.20 -13.13
C ILE A 339 -3.23 -4.80 -11.87
N MET A 340 -2.74 -5.97 -11.47
CA MET A 340 -3.28 -6.71 -10.32
C MET A 340 -2.80 -6.14 -8.98
N VAL A 341 -3.03 -4.84 -8.79
CA VAL A 341 -2.84 -4.08 -7.55
C VAL A 341 -4.19 -3.50 -7.10
N THR A 342 -4.41 -3.43 -5.80
CA THR A 342 -5.68 -2.95 -5.23
C THR A 342 -6.15 -1.63 -5.88
N PRO A 343 -7.43 -1.49 -6.31
CA PRO A 343 -8.56 -2.41 -6.08
C PRO A 343 -8.79 -3.45 -7.19
N PHE A 344 -8.00 -3.48 -8.25
CA PHE A 344 -8.30 -4.23 -9.47
C PHE A 344 -8.33 -5.76 -9.30
N PRO A 345 -7.47 -6.41 -8.49
CA PRO A 345 -7.59 -7.84 -8.28
C PRO A 345 -8.96 -8.25 -7.72
N GLN A 346 -9.51 -7.44 -6.81
CA GLN A 346 -10.83 -7.70 -6.23
C GLN A 346 -11.93 -7.57 -7.31
N ILE A 347 -11.81 -6.58 -8.20
CA ILE A 347 -12.75 -6.35 -9.32
C ILE A 347 -12.70 -7.52 -10.30
N VAL A 348 -11.50 -7.90 -10.73
CA VAL A 348 -11.30 -9.00 -11.70
C VAL A 348 -11.72 -10.34 -11.10
N CYS A 349 -11.30 -10.66 -9.87
CA CYS A 349 -11.68 -11.92 -9.22
C CYS A 349 -13.18 -12.02 -8.94
N ALA A 350 -13.84 -10.91 -8.56
CA ALA A 350 -15.28 -10.91 -8.36
C ALA A 350 -16.01 -11.20 -9.68
N GLN A 351 -15.61 -10.58 -10.80
CA GLN A 351 -16.21 -10.86 -12.09
C GLN A 351 -15.94 -12.30 -12.54
N ALA A 352 -14.71 -12.80 -12.35
CA ALA A 352 -14.38 -14.19 -12.67
C ALA A 352 -15.24 -15.18 -11.87
N LEU A 353 -15.42 -14.93 -10.58
CA LEU A 353 -16.29 -15.74 -9.73
C LEU A 353 -17.74 -15.75 -10.26
N PHE A 354 -18.30 -14.57 -10.57
CA PHE A 354 -19.66 -14.49 -11.13
C PHE A 354 -19.78 -15.15 -12.49
N ASN A 355 -18.74 -15.12 -13.33
CA ASN A 355 -18.74 -15.80 -14.63
C ASN A 355 -18.78 -17.33 -14.47
N VAL A 356 -18.03 -17.88 -13.50
CA VAL A 356 -17.99 -19.33 -13.23
C VAL A 356 -19.28 -19.82 -12.55
N MET A 357 -19.93 -18.98 -11.75
CA MET A 357 -21.12 -19.31 -10.99
C MET A 357 -22.42 -19.04 -11.75
N GLY A 358 -22.39 -18.15 -12.73
CA GLY A 358 -23.57 -17.74 -13.49
C GLY A 358 -23.93 -18.68 -14.63
N PRO A 359 -25.14 -18.54 -15.19
CA PRO A 359 -25.56 -19.32 -16.36
C PRO A 359 -24.76 -18.96 -17.63
N GLU A 360 -24.25 -17.76 -17.72
CA GLU A 360 -23.40 -17.22 -18.77
C GLU A 360 -22.38 -16.23 -18.22
N ARG A 361 -21.24 -16.09 -18.92
CA ARG A 361 -20.25 -15.09 -18.62
C ARG A 361 -20.87 -13.70 -18.72
N TYR A 362 -20.56 -12.83 -17.75
CA TYR A 362 -21.16 -11.49 -17.62
C TYR A 362 -22.69 -11.46 -17.53
N SER A 363 -23.36 -12.54 -17.11
CA SER A 363 -24.78 -12.49 -16.77
C SER A 363 -25.01 -11.63 -15.52
N ASN A 364 -24.08 -11.64 -14.58
CA ASN A 364 -24.03 -10.77 -13.43
C ASN A 364 -22.74 -9.93 -13.45
N VAL A 365 -22.87 -8.61 -13.25
CA VAL A 365 -21.73 -7.67 -13.28
C VAL A 365 -21.79 -6.79 -12.03
N PRO A 366 -20.81 -6.89 -11.12
CA PRO A 366 -20.72 -6.03 -9.94
C PRO A 366 -20.59 -4.55 -10.29
N ASP A 367 -21.12 -3.67 -9.46
CA ASP A 367 -21.01 -2.20 -9.64
C ASP A 367 -19.55 -1.73 -9.81
N GLN A 368 -18.61 -2.36 -9.13
CA GLN A 368 -17.20 -2.00 -9.24
C GLN A 368 -16.63 -2.28 -10.64
N VAL A 369 -17.08 -3.36 -11.30
CA VAL A 369 -16.70 -3.64 -12.71
C VAL A 369 -17.31 -2.59 -13.63
N ILE A 370 -18.58 -2.22 -13.41
CA ILE A 370 -19.23 -1.16 -14.19
C ILE A 370 -18.48 0.17 -13.99
N ARG A 371 -18.20 0.57 -12.75
CA ARG A 371 -17.43 1.80 -12.43
C ARG A 371 -16.05 1.80 -13.09
N TYR A 372 -15.37 0.66 -13.13
CA TYR A 372 -14.11 0.50 -13.85
C TYR A 372 -14.30 0.77 -15.36
N VAL A 373 -15.25 0.11 -15.97
CA VAL A 373 -15.52 0.19 -17.43
C VAL A 373 -15.94 1.58 -17.88
N ILE A 374 -16.75 2.30 -17.06
CA ILE A 374 -17.16 3.69 -17.35
C ILE A 374 -16.09 4.74 -16.95
N GLY A 375 -14.91 4.31 -16.48
CA GLY A 375 -13.77 5.18 -16.23
C GLY A 375 -13.77 5.92 -14.89
N ARG A 376 -14.58 5.51 -13.88
CA ARG A 376 -14.58 6.14 -12.54
C ARG A 376 -13.26 5.97 -11.79
N PHE A 377 -12.47 4.95 -12.16
CA PHE A 377 -11.14 4.69 -11.61
C PHE A 377 -10.00 5.19 -12.51
N GLY A 378 -10.29 5.97 -13.52
CA GLY A 378 -9.36 6.40 -14.55
C GLY A 378 -9.53 5.63 -15.86
N ARG A 379 -8.71 5.97 -16.86
CA ARG A 379 -8.76 5.35 -18.18
C ARG A 379 -7.99 4.01 -18.17
N PRO A 380 -8.59 2.89 -18.60
CA PRO A 380 -7.88 1.63 -18.75
C PRO A 380 -6.65 1.74 -19.66
N THR A 381 -5.59 1.00 -19.34
CA THR A 381 -4.33 1.00 -20.11
C THR A 381 -4.54 0.55 -21.55
N ALA A 382 -5.39 -0.47 -21.75
CA ALA A 382 -5.87 -0.88 -23.07
C ALA A 382 -7.40 -0.84 -23.13
N PRO A 383 -7.99 -0.77 -24.32
CA PRO A 383 -9.43 -0.80 -24.48
C PRO A 383 -10.05 -2.07 -23.88
N VAL A 384 -11.19 -1.91 -23.20
CA VAL A 384 -12.05 -3.04 -22.83
C VAL A 384 -12.54 -3.71 -24.10
N ALA A 385 -12.61 -5.06 -24.14
CA ALA A 385 -13.11 -5.80 -25.28
C ALA A 385 -14.52 -5.31 -25.68
N GLN A 386 -14.71 -4.94 -26.95
CA GLN A 386 -15.90 -4.21 -27.40
C GLN A 386 -17.21 -4.93 -27.08
N ASN A 387 -17.27 -6.24 -27.28
CA ASN A 387 -18.45 -7.05 -26.97
C ASN A 387 -18.78 -7.06 -25.46
N ILE A 388 -17.77 -6.95 -24.58
CA ILE A 388 -17.95 -6.87 -23.13
C ILE A 388 -18.37 -5.46 -22.73
N LEU A 389 -17.74 -4.44 -23.32
CA LEU A 389 -18.11 -3.04 -23.15
C LEU A 389 -19.59 -2.81 -23.47
N ASP A 390 -20.04 -3.25 -24.66
CA ASP A 390 -21.42 -3.09 -25.11
C ASP A 390 -22.41 -3.82 -24.18
N ARG A 391 -22.07 -5.04 -23.77
CA ARG A 391 -22.86 -5.85 -22.84
C ARG A 391 -23.01 -5.21 -21.46
N ILE A 392 -21.97 -4.53 -20.97
CA ILE A 392 -21.98 -3.84 -19.67
C ILE A 392 -22.77 -2.54 -19.79
N LEU A 393 -22.49 -1.74 -20.81
CA LEU A 393 -23.13 -0.42 -20.98
C LEU A 393 -24.63 -0.51 -21.32
N ALA A 394 -25.10 -1.59 -21.91
CA ALA A 394 -26.52 -1.84 -22.16
C ALA A 394 -27.35 -2.08 -20.88
N ARG A 395 -26.72 -2.22 -19.72
CA ARG A 395 -27.42 -2.50 -18.44
C ARG A 395 -28.05 -1.23 -17.86
N PRO A 396 -29.27 -1.31 -17.32
CA PRO A 396 -29.88 -0.18 -16.60
C PRO A 396 -28.98 0.34 -15.48
N ARG A 397 -28.33 -0.57 -14.73
CA ARG A 397 -27.41 -0.19 -13.65
C ARG A 397 -26.19 0.63 -14.13
N ALA A 398 -25.68 0.34 -15.31
CA ALA A 398 -24.61 1.13 -15.91
C ALA A 398 -25.06 2.56 -16.25
N GLN A 399 -26.28 2.72 -16.78
CA GLN A 399 -26.87 4.02 -17.05
C GLN A 399 -27.06 4.85 -15.76
N GLU A 400 -27.52 4.22 -14.67
CA GLU A 400 -27.63 4.85 -13.37
C GLU A 400 -26.25 5.36 -12.87
N LEU A 401 -25.23 4.49 -12.92
CA LEU A 401 -23.88 4.84 -12.47
C LEU A 401 -23.20 5.91 -13.36
N MET A 402 -23.50 5.92 -14.65
CA MET A 402 -23.03 6.98 -15.57
C MET A 402 -23.71 8.33 -15.25
N ALA A 403 -24.96 8.32 -14.81
CA ALA A 403 -25.69 9.51 -14.43
C ALA A 403 -25.30 10.09 -13.04
N GLU A 404 -24.55 9.34 -12.23
CA GLU A 404 -24.02 9.85 -10.97
C GLU A 404 -23.16 11.11 -11.22
N PRO A 405 -23.32 12.17 -10.42
CA PRO A 405 -22.51 13.38 -10.57
C PRO A 405 -21.03 13.07 -10.34
N PRO A 406 -20.12 13.82 -10.96
CA PRO A 406 -18.69 13.75 -10.64
C PRO A 406 -18.43 14.16 -9.19
N THR A 407 -17.23 13.84 -8.69
CA THR A 407 -16.79 14.29 -7.36
C THR A 407 -16.93 15.82 -7.29
N PRO A 408 -17.63 16.36 -6.27
CA PRO A 408 -17.82 17.81 -6.17
C PRO A 408 -16.50 18.56 -6.01
N PRO A 409 -16.37 19.78 -6.56
CA PRO A 409 -15.21 20.64 -6.33
C PRO A 409 -14.98 20.91 -4.84
N LEU A 410 -13.72 21.16 -4.45
CA LEU A 410 -13.34 21.47 -3.07
C LEU A 410 -14.23 22.51 -2.41
N ALA A 411 -14.52 23.62 -3.13
CA ALA A 411 -15.34 24.72 -2.61
C ALA A 411 -16.78 24.31 -2.25
N GLU A 412 -17.36 23.36 -2.99
CA GLU A 412 -18.68 22.81 -2.69
C GLU A 412 -18.64 21.78 -1.55
N LEU A 413 -17.62 20.96 -1.54
CA LEU A 413 -17.39 20.02 -0.43
C LEU A 413 -17.24 20.77 0.89
N ARG A 414 -16.46 21.85 0.90
CA ARG A 414 -16.19 22.66 2.11
C ARG A 414 -17.46 23.26 2.72
N LYS A 415 -18.45 23.64 1.91
CA LYS A 415 -19.73 24.18 2.37
C LYS A 415 -20.55 23.19 3.20
N LYS A 416 -20.29 21.88 3.08
CA LYS A 416 -20.99 20.82 3.83
C LYS A 416 -20.50 20.69 5.28
N PHE A 417 -19.42 21.38 5.64
CA PHE A 417 -18.74 21.26 6.93
C PHE A 417 -18.62 22.62 7.63
N PRO A 418 -18.49 22.66 8.98
CA PRO A 418 -18.29 23.90 9.73
C PRO A 418 -17.08 24.70 9.23
N ALA A 419 -17.22 26.02 9.15
CA ALA A 419 -16.16 26.90 8.63
C ALA A 419 -14.88 26.90 9.50
N ASN A 420 -14.99 26.56 10.78
CA ASN A 420 -13.89 26.48 11.74
C ASN A 420 -13.25 25.08 11.82
N MET A 421 -13.72 24.11 11.04
CA MET A 421 -13.12 22.78 10.98
C MET A 421 -11.71 22.86 10.39
N SER A 422 -10.74 22.17 11.02
CA SER A 422 -9.37 22.09 10.49
C SER A 422 -9.33 21.38 9.13
N ASP A 423 -8.35 21.71 8.32
CA ASP A 423 -8.16 21.04 7.03
C ASP A 423 -7.88 19.54 7.18
N ASP A 424 -7.13 19.15 8.21
CA ASP A 424 -6.83 17.76 8.52
C ASP A 424 -8.10 16.94 8.77
N GLU A 425 -8.99 17.44 9.63
CA GLU A 425 -10.27 16.77 9.92
C GLU A 425 -11.22 16.82 8.71
N PHE A 426 -11.29 17.96 8.03
CA PHE A 426 -12.12 18.12 6.83
C PHE A 426 -11.77 17.09 5.76
N LEU A 427 -10.48 16.91 5.43
CA LEU A 427 -10.04 15.96 4.42
C LEU A 427 -10.46 14.52 4.75
N LEU A 428 -10.39 14.11 6.00
CA LEU A 428 -10.87 12.79 6.43
C LEU A 428 -12.39 12.67 6.30
N ARG A 429 -13.13 13.67 6.78
CA ARG A 429 -14.61 13.66 6.73
C ARG A 429 -15.19 13.75 5.33
N ALA A 430 -14.45 14.35 4.39
CA ALA A 430 -14.88 14.47 3.00
C ALA A 430 -14.86 13.13 2.25
N VAL A 431 -14.01 12.17 2.68
CA VAL A 431 -13.78 10.91 1.95
C VAL A 431 -14.08 9.64 2.77
N MET A 432 -14.38 9.78 4.06
CA MET A 432 -14.64 8.65 4.96
C MET A 432 -16.02 8.73 5.60
N PRO A 433 -16.64 7.57 5.96
CA PRO A 433 -17.88 7.54 6.71
C PRO A 433 -17.76 8.31 8.02
N LYS A 434 -18.79 9.10 8.32
CA LYS A 434 -18.85 9.97 9.51
C LYS A 434 -18.53 9.20 10.80
N GLU A 435 -19.11 8.01 10.95
CA GLU A 435 -19.00 7.18 12.16
C GLU A 435 -17.57 6.75 12.43
N GLN A 436 -16.77 6.52 11.38
CA GLN A 436 -15.37 6.13 11.49
C GLN A 436 -14.52 7.29 12.00
N VAL A 437 -14.70 8.48 11.43
CA VAL A 437 -13.97 9.69 11.86
C VAL A 437 -14.41 10.11 13.27
N ASP A 438 -15.70 10.04 13.60
CA ASP A 438 -16.19 10.33 14.94
C ASP A 438 -15.60 9.37 15.99
N ALA A 439 -15.47 8.08 15.66
CA ALA A 439 -14.85 7.09 16.54
C ALA A 439 -13.35 7.37 16.76
N MET A 440 -12.65 7.83 15.75
CA MET A 440 -11.23 8.25 15.85
C MET A 440 -11.11 9.50 16.75
N VAL A 441 -11.94 10.52 16.52
CA VAL A 441 -11.93 11.75 17.32
C VAL A 441 -12.26 11.44 18.79
N ALA A 442 -13.23 10.57 19.04
CA ALA A 442 -13.61 10.15 20.39
C ALA A 442 -12.52 9.34 21.10
N ALA A 443 -11.67 8.63 20.35
CA ALA A 443 -10.53 7.89 20.92
C ALA A 443 -9.44 8.83 21.45
N GLY A 444 -9.38 10.07 20.97
CA GLY A 444 -8.41 11.07 21.39
C GLY A 444 -7.01 10.86 20.81
N PRO A 445 -5.97 11.48 21.40
CA PRO A 445 -4.60 11.41 20.91
C PRO A 445 -4.05 9.98 20.87
N ALA A 446 -3.18 9.69 19.90
CA ALA A 446 -2.54 8.39 19.78
C ALA A 446 -1.68 8.07 21.02
N THR A 447 -1.73 6.82 21.46
CA THR A 447 -0.81 6.31 22.50
C THR A 447 0.62 6.39 22.00
N ARG A 448 1.54 6.93 22.83
CA ARG A 448 2.94 7.18 22.45
C ARG A 448 3.93 6.15 23.00
N THR A 449 3.49 5.29 23.90
CA THR A 449 4.32 4.27 24.53
C THR A 449 3.74 2.89 24.31
N TYR A 450 4.59 1.96 23.93
CA TYR A 450 4.25 0.54 23.78
C TYR A 450 5.04 -0.29 24.79
N ASN A 451 4.35 -1.13 25.52
CA ASN A 451 4.97 -2.08 26.44
C ASN A 451 4.31 -3.46 26.26
N PRO A 452 5.00 -4.42 25.63
CA PRO A 452 4.46 -5.76 25.38
C PRO A 452 4.17 -6.52 26.68
N ASP A 453 4.87 -6.21 27.78
CA ASP A 453 4.68 -6.88 29.08
C ASP A 453 3.34 -6.56 29.75
N THR A 454 2.67 -5.49 29.32
CA THR A 454 1.33 -5.16 29.83
C THR A 454 0.19 -5.88 29.12
N ARG A 455 0.45 -6.48 27.96
CA ARG A 455 -0.56 -7.15 27.14
C ARG A 455 -1.27 -8.31 27.86
N PRO A 456 -0.58 -9.24 28.55
CA PRO A 456 -1.25 -10.32 29.27
C PRO A 456 -2.22 -9.79 30.34
N LEU A 457 -1.88 -8.67 30.98
CA LEU A 457 -2.75 -8.01 31.95
C LEU A 457 -3.98 -7.38 31.28
N ILE A 458 -3.80 -6.70 30.15
CA ILE A 458 -4.88 -6.09 29.38
C ILE A 458 -5.82 -7.17 28.82
N GLU A 459 -5.28 -8.27 28.31
CA GLU A 459 -6.07 -9.41 27.83
C GLU A 459 -6.87 -10.06 28.95
N LEU A 460 -6.24 -10.28 30.11
CA LEU A 460 -6.91 -10.77 31.29
C LEU A 460 -8.07 -9.83 31.71
N LEU A 461 -7.83 -8.53 31.74
CA LEU A 461 -8.85 -7.54 32.06
C LEU A 461 -10.01 -7.56 31.05
N ARG A 462 -9.70 -7.61 29.75
CA ARG A 462 -10.73 -7.73 28.69
C ARG A 462 -11.55 -9.01 28.83
N GLU A 463 -10.93 -10.12 29.14
CA GLU A 463 -11.62 -11.40 29.33
C GLU A 463 -12.51 -11.34 30.56
N LEU A 464 -12.00 -10.82 31.67
CA LEU A 464 -12.77 -10.66 32.91
C LEU A 464 -13.98 -9.71 32.78
N THR A 465 -13.86 -8.65 31.96
CA THR A 465 -14.99 -7.74 31.70
C THR A 465 -16.11 -8.36 30.86
N LYS A 466 -15.86 -9.51 30.20
CA LYS A 466 -16.94 -10.29 29.53
C LYS A 466 -17.83 -11.06 30.53
N HIS A 467 -17.43 -11.13 31.79
CA HIS A 467 -18.19 -11.82 32.84
C HIS A 467 -18.97 -10.83 33.70
N PRO A 468 -20.22 -10.46 33.34
CA PRO A 468 -20.98 -9.37 33.96
C PRO A 468 -21.38 -9.63 35.44
N ARG A 469 -21.16 -10.85 35.96
CA ARG A 469 -21.42 -11.21 37.35
C ARG A 469 -20.23 -11.03 38.30
N THR A 470 -19.09 -10.57 37.79
CA THR A 470 -17.87 -10.41 38.59
C THR A 470 -17.92 -9.07 39.33
N ALA A 471 -18.12 -9.10 40.62
CA ALA A 471 -18.26 -7.88 41.46
C ALA A 471 -16.87 -7.25 41.77
N GLU A 472 -15.83 -8.04 41.86
CA GLU A 472 -14.47 -7.56 42.14
C GLU A 472 -13.44 -8.47 41.45
N ILE A 473 -12.41 -7.84 40.89
CA ILE A 473 -11.23 -8.50 40.28
C ILE A 473 -10.00 -8.02 41.02
N GLY A 474 -9.24 -8.94 41.60
CA GLY A 474 -7.95 -8.69 42.21
C GLY A 474 -6.82 -9.38 41.44
N VAL A 475 -5.83 -8.62 41.01
CA VAL A 475 -4.58 -9.16 40.41
C VAL A 475 -3.42 -8.76 41.29
N GLU A 476 -2.65 -9.74 41.75
CA GLU A 476 -1.49 -9.53 42.64
C GLU A 476 -0.26 -10.23 42.06
N LYS A 477 0.83 -9.52 41.94
CA LYS A 477 2.15 -10.01 41.57
C LYS A 477 3.18 -9.32 42.47
N THR A 478 4.38 -9.88 42.63
CA THR A 478 5.42 -9.46 43.58
C THR A 478 5.60 -7.96 43.79
N ASN A 479 5.38 -7.13 42.75
CA ASN A 479 5.47 -5.65 42.84
C ASN A 479 4.28 -4.94 42.20
N PHE A 480 3.16 -5.63 42.02
CA PHE A 480 1.98 -5.07 41.34
C PHE A 480 0.71 -5.60 42.00
N ARG A 481 -0.20 -4.68 42.37
CA ARG A 481 -1.54 -5.02 42.85
C ARG A 481 -2.57 -4.15 42.16
N LEU A 482 -3.53 -4.79 41.49
CA LEU A 482 -4.66 -4.12 40.84
C LEU A 482 -5.96 -4.67 41.47
N ARG A 483 -6.88 -3.76 41.85
CA ARG A 483 -8.25 -4.12 42.23
C ARG A 483 -9.22 -3.32 41.37
N LEU A 484 -10.09 -4.03 40.68
CA LEU A 484 -11.20 -3.46 39.94
C LEU A 484 -12.50 -3.88 40.63
N ARG A 485 -13.39 -2.93 40.87
CA ARG A 485 -14.75 -3.19 41.38
C ARG A 485 -15.75 -2.72 40.35
N ALA A 486 -16.78 -3.55 40.09
CA ALA A 486 -17.92 -3.10 39.34
C ALA A 486 -18.63 -2.02 40.15
N THR A 487 -18.71 -0.80 39.62
CA THR A 487 -19.65 0.19 40.18
C THR A 487 -21.05 -0.24 39.76
N SER A 488 -21.90 -0.58 40.73
CA SER A 488 -23.33 -0.74 40.47
C SER A 488 -23.79 0.55 39.77
N ALA A 489 -24.36 0.41 38.57
CA ALA A 489 -25.06 1.52 37.95
C ALA A 489 -26.10 2.02 38.93
N PRO A 490 -26.27 3.35 39.11
CA PRO A 490 -27.41 3.89 39.85
C PRO A 490 -28.70 3.43 39.14
N GLY A 491 -29.56 2.77 39.89
CA GLY A 491 -30.85 2.25 39.44
C GLY A 491 -31.80 3.32 38.89
#